data_7d081aeccc152fab79f239974688795d
#
_entry.id   7d081aeccc152fab79f239974688795d
#
_cell.length_a   1.000
_cell.length_b   1.000
_cell.length_c   1.000
_cell.angle_alpha   90.00
_cell.angle_beta   90.00
_cell.angle_gamma   90.00
#
_symmetry.space_group_name_H-M   'P 1'
#
loop_
_entity.id
_entity.type
_entity.pdbx_description
1 polymer ?
#
loop_
_entity_poly.entity_id
_entity_poly.type
_entity_poly.pdbx_seq_one_letter_code
_entity_poly.pdbx_strand_id
1 'polypeptide(L)'
;YRVIGITLRGFGLSDKPGGKYNYDVFADDIKVILDKLKIENATIGGFSMGGATVIHYVAKYNASHVSKLALFGAAAPVWTKRPDFNFGLWTREDINGLITLNNTNKPLLFENFGKIFSANETSISPGHAAWLGGIQAQASSYAMGEALKTLRDSDLREDLKQIKIPTLIMHGKLDKICSYDLAEQMHAGISNSKLVAFTKSGHALFIE
;
A
#
# COMPACT_ATOMS: atom_id res chain seq x y z
N TYR A 1 -23.35 -2.54 6.70
CA TYR A 1 -21.96 -2.60 7.21
C TYR A 1 -21.54 -1.23 7.77
N ARG A 2 -20.69 -1.25 8.80
CA ARG A 2 -19.98 -0.07 9.28
C ARG A 2 -18.62 -0.02 8.56
N VAL A 3 -18.28 1.13 7.96
CA VAL A 3 -16.99 1.33 7.29
C VAL A 3 -16.20 2.38 8.06
N ILE A 4 -14.90 2.12 8.26
CA ILE A 4 -13.98 3.03 8.93
C ILE A 4 -12.77 3.22 8.04
N GLY A 5 -12.57 4.44 7.55
CA GLY A 5 -11.37 4.84 6.81
C GLY A 5 -10.28 5.31 7.78
N ILE A 6 -9.13 4.66 7.74
CA ILE A 6 -7.96 5.06 8.54
C ILE A 6 -6.99 5.81 7.63
N THR A 7 -6.73 7.07 7.95
CA THR A 7 -5.63 7.82 7.34
C THR A 7 -4.38 7.61 8.18
N LEU A 8 -3.34 7.05 7.60
CA LEU A 8 -2.07 6.82 8.31
C LEU A 8 -1.44 8.13 8.77
N ARG A 9 -0.71 8.10 9.92
CA ARG A 9 0.08 9.25 10.36
C ARG A 9 0.94 9.80 9.23
N GLY A 10 1.13 11.10 9.19
CA GLY A 10 1.93 11.79 8.16
C GLY A 10 1.16 12.13 6.89
N PHE A 11 -0.05 11.57 6.70
CA PHE A 11 -0.86 11.71 5.50
C PHE A 11 -2.21 12.37 5.79
N GLY A 12 -2.80 12.98 4.77
CA GLY A 12 -4.11 13.60 4.84
C GLY A 12 -4.27 14.51 6.05
N LEU A 13 -5.38 14.33 6.78
CA LEU A 13 -5.72 15.11 7.98
C LEU A 13 -5.17 14.50 9.28
N SER A 14 -4.51 13.35 9.25
CA SER A 14 -3.84 12.77 10.41
C SER A 14 -2.63 13.57 10.83
N ASP A 15 -2.27 13.48 12.10
CA ASP A 15 -1.09 14.12 12.67
C ASP A 15 0.19 13.74 11.89
N LYS A 16 1.13 14.68 11.84
CA LYS A 16 2.40 14.57 11.12
C LYS A 16 3.59 14.66 12.07
N PRO A 17 3.69 13.75 13.08
CA PRO A 17 4.76 13.79 14.05
C PRO A 17 6.12 13.53 13.40
N GLY A 18 7.19 13.97 14.03
CA GLY A 18 8.53 13.48 13.72
C GLY A 18 8.69 12.01 14.12
N GLY A 19 9.73 11.35 13.65
CA GLY A 19 10.05 9.97 14.03
C GLY A 19 9.84 8.94 12.94
N LYS A 20 9.59 7.70 13.32
CA LYS A 20 9.52 6.57 12.37
C LYS A 20 8.18 6.50 11.63
N TYR A 21 8.27 6.12 10.35
CA TYR A 21 7.14 5.88 9.45
C TYR A 21 7.30 4.52 8.76
N ASN A 22 7.46 3.47 9.57
CA ASN A 22 7.61 2.10 9.10
C ASN A 22 6.35 1.27 9.38
N TYR A 23 6.32 0.04 8.85
CA TYR A 23 5.16 -0.83 9.00
C TYR A 23 4.85 -1.19 10.45
N ASP A 24 5.86 -1.29 11.34
CA ASP A 24 5.66 -1.49 12.77
C ASP A 24 4.79 -0.39 13.38
N VAL A 25 5.18 0.86 13.14
CA VAL A 25 4.49 2.04 13.68
C VAL A 25 3.08 2.17 13.09
N PHE A 26 2.92 1.92 11.78
CA PHE A 26 1.61 1.95 11.15
C PHE A 26 0.69 0.83 11.67
N ALA A 27 1.23 -0.36 11.91
CA ALA A 27 0.48 -1.46 12.50
C ALA A 27 0.06 -1.16 13.94
N ASP A 28 0.95 -0.53 14.73
CA ASP A 28 0.65 -0.10 16.10
C ASP A 28 -0.47 0.94 16.14
N ASP A 29 -0.47 1.91 15.21
CA ASP A 29 -1.56 2.88 15.07
C ASP A 29 -2.91 2.21 14.77
N ILE A 30 -2.91 1.24 13.85
CA ILE A 30 -4.11 0.47 13.53
C ILE A 30 -4.60 -0.28 14.78
N LYS A 31 -3.68 -0.94 15.51
CA LYS A 31 -4.04 -1.66 16.74
C LYS A 31 -4.72 -0.76 17.77
N VAL A 32 -4.14 0.42 18.01
CA VAL A 32 -4.71 1.41 18.95
C VAL A 32 -6.11 1.84 18.53
N ILE A 33 -6.36 2.04 17.22
CA ILE A 33 -7.67 2.44 16.71
C ILE A 33 -8.69 1.32 16.91
N LEU A 34 -8.34 0.08 16.57
CA LEU A 34 -9.23 -1.07 16.71
C LEU A 34 -9.57 -1.32 18.19
N ASP A 35 -8.59 -1.22 19.09
CA ASP A 35 -8.78 -1.33 20.54
C ASP A 35 -9.74 -0.26 21.08
N LYS A 36 -9.45 1.02 20.77
CA LYS A 36 -10.26 2.15 21.25
C LYS A 36 -11.69 2.12 20.75
N LEU A 37 -11.91 1.69 19.52
CA LEU A 37 -13.23 1.58 18.93
C LEU A 37 -13.93 0.25 19.25
N LYS A 38 -13.27 -0.65 20.00
CA LYS A 38 -13.76 -1.97 20.38
C LYS A 38 -14.27 -2.75 19.17
N ILE A 39 -13.45 -2.76 18.12
CA ILE A 39 -13.80 -3.43 16.86
C ILE A 39 -13.42 -4.91 17.01
N GLU A 40 -14.34 -5.78 16.60
CA GLU A 40 -14.13 -7.22 16.57
C GLU A 40 -14.60 -7.80 15.23
N ASN A 41 -13.96 -8.89 14.80
CA ASN A 41 -14.31 -9.61 13.57
C ASN A 41 -14.31 -8.72 12.30
N ALA A 42 -13.45 -7.72 12.25
CA ALA A 42 -13.37 -6.82 11.10
C ALA A 42 -12.87 -7.53 9.84
N THR A 43 -13.31 -7.04 8.69
CA THR A 43 -12.53 -7.17 7.45
C THR A 43 -11.61 -5.98 7.37
N ILE A 44 -10.29 -6.20 7.41
CA ILE A 44 -9.32 -5.13 7.20
C ILE A 44 -8.91 -5.10 5.73
N GLY A 45 -8.84 -3.90 5.16
CA GLY A 45 -8.42 -3.71 3.78
C GLY A 45 -7.29 -2.72 3.66
N GLY A 46 -6.39 -2.93 2.69
CA GLY A 46 -5.31 -2.00 2.41
C GLY A 46 -4.99 -1.89 0.93
N PHE A 47 -4.76 -0.63 0.50
CA PHE A 47 -4.35 -0.31 -0.87
C PHE A 47 -2.87 0.03 -0.91
N SER A 48 -2.14 -0.49 -1.91
CA SER A 48 -0.73 -0.16 -2.16
C SER A 48 0.14 -0.34 -0.89
N MET A 49 0.80 0.69 -0.40
CA MET A 49 1.53 0.70 0.88
C MET A 49 0.62 0.33 2.06
N GLY A 50 -0.65 0.75 2.04
CA GLY A 50 -1.64 0.33 3.04
C GLY A 50 -1.89 -1.18 3.02
N GLY A 51 -1.78 -1.84 1.86
CA GLY A 51 -1.84 -3.29 1.73
C GLY A 51 -0.66 -3.98 2.46
N ALA A 52 0.55 -3.48 2.26
CA ALA A 52 1.73 -3.94 3.00
C ALA A 52 1.59 -3.71 4.52
N THR A 53 1.04 -2.55 4.90
CA THR A 53 0.78 -2.21 6.30
C THR A 53 -0.18 -3.20 6.97
N VAL A 54 -1.30 -3.54 6.33
CA VAL A 54 -2.28 -4.47 6.92
C VAL A 54 -1.80 -5.93 6.89
N ILE A 55 -0.96 -6.32 5.94
CA ILE A 55 -0.22 -7.60 5.96
C ILE A 55 0.61 -7.68 7.24
N HIS A 56 1.45 -6.67 7.49
CA HIS A 56 2.28 -6.60 8.68
C HIS A 56 1.46 -6.57 9.97
N TYR A 57 0.35 -5.81 9.99
CA TYR A 57 -0.58 -5.80 11.11
C TYR A 57 -1.10 -7.21 11.45
N VAL A 58 -1.59 -7.93 10.45
CA VAL A 58 -2.15 -9.28 10.64
C VAL A 58 -1.09 -10.25 11.15
N ALA A 59 0.12 -10.19 10.62
CA ALA A 59 1.25 -11.01 11.07
C ALA A 59 1.68 -10.65 12.50
N LYS A 60 1.95 -9.38 12.77
CA LYS A 60 2.45 -8.88 14.06
C LYS A 60 1.48 -9.12 15.21
N TYR A 61 0.18 -8.96 14.99
CA TYR A 61 -0.85 -9.07 16.02
C TYR A 61 -1.69 -10.34 15.92
N ASN A 62 -1.24 -11.33 15.15
CA ASN A 62 -1.93 -12.61 14.97
C ASN A 62 -3.42 -12.41 14.64
N ALA A 63 -3.72 -11.53 13.70
CA ALA A 63 -5.05 -11.14 13.27
C ALA A 63 -5.99 -10.65 14.41
N SER A 64 -5.44 -10.11 15.50
CA SER A 64 -6.27 -9.52 16.57
C SER A 64 -7.31 -8.56 16.00
N HIS A 65 -8.57 -8.70 16.40
CA HIS A 65 -9.74 -7.92 15.92
C HIS A 65 -10.17 -8.16 14.45
N VAL A 66 -9.43 -8.97 13.69
CA VAL A 66 -9.61 -9.12 12.25
C VAL A 66 -9.95 -10.56 11.90
N SER A 67 -10.98 -10.76 11.09
CA SER A 67 -11.41 -12.09 10.62
C SER A 67 -11.16 -12.31 9.13
N LYS A 68 -10.94 -11.25 8.35
CA LYS A 68 -10.68 -11.31 6.89
C LYS A 68 -9.74 -10.19 6.46
N LEU A 69 -8.95 -10.47 5.43
CA LEU A 69 -8.03 -9.52 4.82
C LEU A 69 -8.40 -9.25 3.36
N ALA A 70 -8.36 -7.98 2.94
CA ALA A 70 -8.56 -7.57 1.55
C ALA A 70 -7.38 -6.69 1.09
N LEU A 71 -6.73 -7.07 0.00
CA LEU A 71 -5.55 -6.40 -0.55
C LEU A 71 -5.87 -5.83 -1.93
N PHE A 72 -5.60 -4.55 -2.14
CA PHE A 72 -5.87 -3.83 -3.36
C PHE A 72 -4.56 -3.28 -3.93
N GLY A 73 -4.03 -3.83 -5.02
CA GLY A 73 -2.77 -3.38 -5.61
C GLY A 73 -1.64 -3.25 -4.58
N ALA A 74 -1.53 -4.20 -3.65
CA ALA A 74 -0.65 -4.09 -2.49
C ALA A 74 0.84 -4.09 -2.86
N ALA A 75 1.63 -3.22 -2.22
CA ALA A 75 3.08 -3.09 -2.40
C ALA A 75 3.83 -4.12 -1.52
N ALA A 76 3.51 -5.40 -1.71
CA ALA A 76 4.03 -6.52 -0.92
C ALA A 76 4.25 -7.76 -1.81
N PRO A 77 5.06 -8.76 -1.38
CA PRO A 77 5.80 -8.79 -0.12
C PRO A 77 7.07 -7.93 -0.12
N VAL A 78 7.66 -7.68 -1.28
CA VAL A 78 8.86 -6.85 -1.46
C VAL A 78 8.62 -5.97 -2.68
N TRP A 79 8.59 -4.65 -2.50
CA TRP A 79 8.23 -3.73 -3.59
C TRP A 79 9.37 -3.49 -4.57
N THR A 80 10.61 -3.53 -4.11
CA THR A 80 11.80 -3.29 -4.93
C THR A 80 12.45 -4.58 -5.41
N LYS A 81 13.08 -4.53 -6.58
CA LYS A 81 13.93 -5.62 -7.06
C LYS A 81 15.10 -5.87 -6.11
N ARG A 82 15.38 -7.14 -5.85
CA ARG A 82 16.54 -7.63 -5.09
C ARG A 82 17.15 -8.84 -5.79
N PRO A 83 18.39 -9.19 -5.51
CA PRO A 83 19.04 -10.36 -6.10
C PRO A 83 18.24 -11.67 -5.89
N ASP A 84 17.58 -11.80 -4.73
CA ASP A 84 16.76 -12.94 -4.32
C ASP A 84 15.26 -12.75 -4.55
N PHE A 85 14.84 -11.57 -5.12
CA PHE A 85 13.44 -11.25 -5.40
C PHE A 85 13.32 -10.25 -6.56
N ASN A 86 13.13 -10.76 -7.76
CA ASN A 86 13.13 -9.94 -8.99
C ASN A 86 11.72 -9.71 -9.58
N PHE A 87 10.69 -9.60 -8.73
CA PHE A 87 9.29 -9.44 -9.18
C PHE A 87 8.80 -7.99 -9.13
N GLY A 88 9.47 -7.09 -8.41
CA GLY A 88 9.16 -5.67 -8.37
C GLY A 88 9.48 -4.95 -9.68
N LEU A 89 8.93 -3.76 -9.86
CA LEU A 89 9.24 -2.89 -11.02
C LEU A 89 10.41 -1.94 -10.75
N TRP A 90 10.61 -1.58 -9.48
CA TRP A 90 11.51 -0.52 -9.03
C TRP A 90 12.83 -1.08 -8.50
N THR A 91 13.92 -0.42 -8.81
CA THR A 91 15.20 -0.66 -8.15
C THR A 91 15.32 0.21 -6.88
N ARG A 92 16.33 -0.07 -6.06
CA ARG A 92 16.67 0.77 -4.91
C ARG A 92 17.01 2.20 -5.33
N GLU A 93 17.70 2.36 -6.45
CA GLU A 93 18.11 3.65 -7.04
C GLU A 93 16.91 4.44 -7.51
N ASP A 94 15.93 3.81 -8.15
CA ASP A 94 14.68 4.47 -8.54
C ASP A 94 13.99 5.09 -7.33
N ILE A 95 13.89 4.35 -6.21
CA ILE A 95 13.26 4.86 -4.99
C ILE A 95 14.08 5.99 -4.36
N ASN A 96 15.41 5.92 -4.40
CA ASN A 96 16.26 7.04 -3.97
C ASN A 96 15.99 8.29 -4.82
N GLY A 97 15.77 8.12 -6.12
CA GLY A 97 15.34 9.20 -7.00
C GLY A 97 13.99 9.80 -6.60
N LEU A 98 12.98 8.96 -6.28
CA LEU A 98 11.68 9.43 -5.79
C LEU A 98 11.81 10.19 -4.46
N ILE A 99 12.66 9.73 -3.52
CA ILE A 99 12.93 10.42 -2.25
C ILE A 99 13.56 11.80 -2.52
N THR A 100 14.53 11.86 -3.42
CA THR A 100 15.16 13.12 -3.82
C THR A 100 14.13 14.07 -4.42
N LEU A 101 13.30 13.58 -5.35
CA LEU A 101 12.27 14.38 -6.00
C LEU A 101 11.19 14.86 -5.00
N ASN A 102 10.81 14.02 -4.03
CA ASN A 102 9.92 14.43 -2.94
C ASN A 102 10.45 15.62 -2.14
N ASN A 103 11.78 15.69 -1.97
CA ASN A 103 12.41 16.75 -1.20
C ASN A 103 12.70 18.03 -2.01
N THR A 104 12.85 17.91 -3.32
CA THR A 104 13.25 19.01 -4.21
C THR A 104 12.10 19.55 -5.05
N ASN A 105 11.20 18.68 -5.53
CA ASN A 105 10.06 19.03 -6.37
C ASN A 105 8.91 18.05 -6.21
N LYS A 106 8.24 18.09 -5.05
CA LYS A 106 7.11 17.22 -4.74
C LYS A 106 5.93 17.30 -5.72
N PRO A 107 5.57 18.49 -6.28
CA PRO A 107 4.56 18.55 -7.34
C PRO A 107 4.90 17.71 -8.57
N LEU A 108 6.15 17.73 -9.02
CA LEU A 108 6.60 16.92 -10.15
C LEU A 108 6.57 15.41 -9.82
N LEU A 109 6.88 15.04 -8.57
CA LEU A 109 6.72 13.65 -8.11
C LEU A 109 5.29 13.18 -8.30
N PHE A 110 4.30 13.98 -7.89
CA PHE A 110 2.88 13.64 -8.01
C PHE A 110 2.41 13.62 -9.47
N GLU A 111 2.88 14.54 -10.29
CA GLU A 111 2.59 14.54 -11.73
C GLU A 111 3.08 13.24 -12.39
N ASN A 112 4.34 12.88 -12.13
CA ASN A 112 4.93 11.65 -12.70
C ASN A 112 4.21 10.39 -12.20
N PHE A 113 3.83 10.35 -10.92
CA PHE A 113 3.09 9.24 -10.35
C PHE A 113 1.69 9.13 -10.95
N GLY A 114 1.03 10.26 -11.19
CA GLY A 114 -0.28 10.32 -11.84
C GLY A 114 -0.30 9.70 -13.24
N LYS A 115 0.78 9.86 -14.02
CA LYS A 115 0.92 9.30 -15.39
C LYS A 115 0.94 7.76 -15.42
N ILE A 116 1.32 7.12 -14.33
CA ILE A 116 1.41 5.65 -14.22
C ILE A 116 0.38 5.04 -13.27
N PHE A 117 -0.47 5.87 -12.66
CA PHE A 117 -1.43 5.45 -11.65
C PHE A 117 -2.57 4.60 -12.22
N SER A 118 -3.05 4.95 -13.41
CA SER A 118 -4.10 4.21 -14.14
C SER A 118 -3.52 3.37 -15.27
N ALA A 119 -4.33 2.46 -15.80
CA ALA A 119 -3.95 1.61 -16.93
C ALA A 119 -3.54 2.42 -18.15
N ASN A 120 -4.28 3.52 -18.42
CA ASN A 120 -4.00 4.48 -19.47
C ASN A 120 -4.52 5.87 -19.09
N GLU A 121 -4.14 6.88 -19.85
CA GLU A 121 -4.42 8.30 -19.56
C GLU A 121 -5.92 8.65 -19.54
N THR A 122 -6.76 7.84 -20.17
CA THR A 122 -8.21 8.10 -20.27
C THR A 122 -9.04 7.31 -19.26
N SER A 123 -8.43 6.40 -18.49
CA SER A 123 -9.12 5.58 -17.50
C SER A 123 -9.68 6.40 -16.34
N ILE A 124 -9.06 7.54 -16.04
CA ILE A 124 -9.46 8.44 -14.96
C ILE A 124 -9.73 9.82 -15.55
N SER A 125 -10.89 10.41 -15.25
CA SER A 125 -11.22 11.75 -15.73
C SER A 125 -10.26 12.80 -15.14
N PRO A 126 -10.03 13.94 -15.83
CA PRO A 126 -9.20 15.03 -15.31
C PRO A 126 -9.66 15.53 -13.95
N GLY A 127 -10.99 15.57 -13.70
CA GLY A 127 -11.57 15.95 -12.41
C GLY A 127 -11.20 14.98 -11.28
N HIS A 128 -11.25 13.66 -11.54
CA HIS A 128 -10.79 12.64 -10.61
C HIS A 128 -9.28 12.74 -10.34
N ALA A 129 -8.47 12.93 -11.40
CA ALA A 129 -7.03 13.09 -11.25
C ALA A 129 -6.67 14.31 -10.39
N ALA A 130 -7.34 15.45 -10.62
CA ALA A 130 -7.15 16.66 -9.83
C ALA A 130 -7.55 16.45 -8.35
N TRP A 131 -8.68 15.79 -8.10
CA TRP A 131 -9.13 15.46 -6.74
C TRP A 131 -8.14 14.56 -6.00
N LEU A 132 -7.67 13.49 -6.64
CA LEU A 132 -6.65 12.60 -6.07
C LEU A 132 -5.33 13.33 -5.82
N GLY A 133 -4.91 14.21 -6.74
CA GLY A 133 -3.74 15.07 -6.56
C GLY A 133 -3.86 15.99 -5.32
N GLY A 134 -5.05 16.54 -5.09
CA GLY A 134 -5.35 17.33 -3.89
C GLY A 134 -5.23 16.53 -2.59
N ILE A 135 -5.64 15.26 -2.60
CA ILE A 135 -5.47 14.34 -1.45
C ILE A 135 -3.99 14.05 -1.22
N GLN A 136 -3.25 13.72 -2.28
CA GLN A 136 -1.81 13.44 -2.19
C GLN A 136 -1.01 14.63 -1.67
N ALA A 137 -1.38 15.85 -2.06
CA ALA A 137 -0.71 17.08 -1.65
C ALA A 137 -0.72 17.31 -0.12
N GLN A 138 -1.67 16.71 0.59
CA GLN A 138 -1.77 16.82 2.06
C GLN A 138 -0.71 16.01 2.81
N ALA A 139 0.00 15.10 2.15
CA ALA A 139 1.05 14.31 2.78
C ALA A 139 2.22 15.18 3.23
N SER A 140 2.78 14.90 4.41
CA SER A 140 4.05 15.49 4.85
C SER A 140 5.20 15.00 3.96
N SER A 141 6.07 15.89 3.48
CA SER A 141 7.25 15.47 2.69
C SER A 141 8.19 14.60 3.53
N TYR A 142 8.33 14.89 4.83
CA TYR A 142 9.11 14.06 5.74
C TYR A 142 8.51 12.64 5.84
N ALA A 143 7.21 12.54 6.13
CA ALA A 143 6.53 11.26 6.25
C ALA A 143 6.58 10.46 4.94
N MET A 144 6.38 11.12 3.80
CA MET A 144 6.48 10.48 2.48
C MET A 144 7.88 9.95 2.20
N GLY A 145 8.93 10.72 2.52
CA GLY A 145 10.31 10.28 2.38
C GLY A 145 10.62 9.04 3.23
N GLU A 146 10.20 9.03 4.49
CA GLU A 146 10.37 7.89 5.40
C GLU A 146 9.53 6.66 4.94
N ALA A 147 8.31 6.87 4.47
CA ALA A 147 7.47 5.81 3.90
C ALA A 147 8.07 5.19 2.63
N LEU A 148 8.67 6.02 1.74
CA LEU A 148 9.40 5.53 0.57
C LEU A 148 10.63 4.69 0.97
N LYS A 149 11.35 5.08 2.02
CA LYS A 149 12.45 4.26 2.58
C LYS A 149 11.93 2.92 3.10
N THR A 150 10.78 2.93 3.78
CA THR A 150 10.14 1.71 4.28
C THR A 150 9.73 0.79 3.14
N LEU A 151 9.08 1.31 2.09
CA LEU A 151 8.74 0.55 0.88
C LEU A 151 9.99 -0.03 0.20
N ARG A 152 11.08 0.76 0.12
CA ARG A 152 12.36 0.35 -0.48
C ARG A 152 13.03 -0.81 0.26
N ASP A 153 12.98 -0.77 1.60
CA ASP A 153 13.85 -1.61 2.45
C ASP A 153 13.12 -2.80 3.08
N SER A 154 11.78 -2.78 3.13
CA SER A 154 11.00 -3.83 3.81
C SER A 154 10.94 -5.13 3.01
N ASP A 155 10.83 -6.22 3.77
CA ASP A 155 10.60 -7.57 3.26
C ASP A 155 9.54 -8.24 4.15
N LEU A 156 8.38 -8.51 3.58
CA LEU A 156 7.23 -9.08 4.27
C LEU A 156 6.97 -10.54 3.87
N ARG A 157 7.96 -11.23 3.28
CA ARG A 157 7.80 -12.63 2.86
C ARG A 157 7.49 -13.55 4.03
N GLU A 158 8.10 -13.30 5.18
CA GLU A 158 7.82 -14.07 6.41
C GLU A 158 6.45 -13.73 7.01
N ASP A 159 6.01 -12.46 6.88
CA ASP A 159 4.67 -12.04 7.32
C ASP A 159 3.56 -12.77 6.56
N LEU A 160 3.73 -12.98 5.23
CA LEU A 160 2.75 -13.72 4.44
C LEU A 160 2.47 -15.12 5.01
N LYS A 161 3.51 -15.80 5.50
CA LYS A 161 3.40 -17.14 6.09
C LYS A 161 2.60 -17.18 7.38
N GLN A 162 2.50 -16.05 8.09
CA GLN A 162 1.75 -15.93 9.33
C GLN A 162 0.24 -15.70 9.09
N ILE A 163 -0.16 -15.30 7.88
CA ILE A 163 -1.55 -15.00 7.56
C ILE A 163 -2.34 -16.31 7.38
N LYS A 164 -3.29 -16.57 8.29
CA LYS A 164 -4.14 -17.76 8.28
C LYS A 164 -5.60 -17.46 8.01
N ILE A 165 -5.99 -16.18 8.11
CA ILE A 165 -7.36 -15.72 7.87
C ILE A 165 -7.66 -15.69 6.35
N PRO A 166 -8.95 -15.84 5.96
CA PRO A 166 -9.35 -15.69 4.57
C PRO A 166 -8.89 -14.36 3.98
N THR A 167 -8.18 -14.42 2.86
CA THR A 167 -7.57 -13.26 2.22
C THR A 167 -8.03 -13.13 0.78
N LEU A 168 -8.53 -11.95 0.40
CA LEU A 168 -8.83 -11.61 -0.98
C LEU A 168 -7.76 -10.65 -1.52
N ILE A 169 -7.10 -11.03 -2.60
CA ILE A 169 -6.09 -10.24 -3.29
C ILE A 169 -6.71 -9.76 -4.61
N MET A 170 -6.80 -8.45 -4.80
CA MET A 170 -7.32 -7.80 -6.01
C MET A 170 -6.21 -6.94 -6.62
N HIS A 171 -5.90 -7.16 -7.90
CA HIS A 171 -4.77 -6.48 -8.54
C HIS A 171 -5.02 -6.23 -10.02
N GLY A 172 -4.60 -5.04 -10.49
CA GLY A 172 -4.65 -4.67 -11.89
C GLY A 172 -3.55 -5.37 -12.69
N LYS A 173 -3.89 -5.97 -13.81
CA LYS A 173 -2.90 -6.60 -14.72
C LYS A 173 -1.98 -5.56 -15.38
N LEU A 174 -2.43 -4.32 -15.49
CA LEU A 174 -1.70 -3.22 -16.12
C LEU A 174 -1.07 -2.26 -15.10
N ASP A 175 -0.94 -2.70 -13.84
CA ASP A 175 -0.35 -1.92 -12.76
C ASP A 175 1.14 -1.66 -13.03
N LYS A 176 1.48 -0.36 -13.16
CA LYS A 176 2.85 0.13 -13.45
C LYS A 176 3.58 0.59 -12.18
N ILE A 177 2.96 0.42 -11.02
CA ILE A 177 3.50 0.82 -9.70
C ILE A 177 3.82 -0.40 -8.87
N CYS A 178 2.86 -1.31 -8.73
CA CYS A 178 3.02 -2.62 -8.11
C CYS A 178 2.77 -3.69 -9.18
N SER A 179 3.80 -4.39 -9.62
CA SER A 179 3.64 -5.41 -10.67
C SER A 179 2.60 -6.46 -10.28
N TYR A 180 1.90 -6.99 -11.26
CA TYR A 180 0.96 -8.10 -11.02
C TYR A 180 1.66 -9.33 -10.41
N ASP A 181 2.94 -9.52 -10.73
CA ASP A 181 3.76 -10.60 -10.15
C ASP A 181 3.80 -10.53 -8.61
N LEU A 182 3.75 -9.32 -8.03
CA LEU A 182 3.67 -9.18 -6.57
C LEU A 182 2.38 -9.78 -6.00
N ALA A 183 1.26 -9.66 -6.72
CA ALA A 183 0.01 -10.29 -6.33
C ALA A 183 0.10 -11.83 -6.42
N GLU A 184 0.78 -12.37 -7.41
CA GLU A 184 1.04 -13.80 -7.53
C GLU A 184 1.94 -14.29 -6.40
N GLN A 185 2.95 -13.52 -6.02
CA GLN A 185 3.82 -13.84 -4.87
C GLN A 185 3.06 -13.79 -3.54
N MET A 186 2.17 -12.81 -3.34
CA MET A 186 1.29 -12.77 -2.17
C MET A 186 0.36 -13.98 -2.14
N HIS A 187 -0.22 -14.35 -3.28
CA HIS A 187 -1.11 -15.51 -3.38
C HIS A 187 -0.36 -16.82 -3.08
N ALA A 188 0.84 -16.97 -3.58
CA ALA A 188 1.68 -18.13 -3.27
C ALA A 188 2.12 -18.20 -1.80
N GLY A 189 2.32 -17.03 -1.16
CA GLY A 189 2.76 -16.94 0.25
C GLY A 189 1.64 -17.08 1.28
N ILE A 190 0.38 -16.78 0.92
CA ILE A 190 -0.78 -16.82 1.83
C ILE A 190 -1.65 -18.04 1.50
N SER A 191 -1.59 -19.05 2.34
CA SER A 191 -2.24 -20.36 2.08
C SER A 191 -3.77 -20.29 1.94
N ASN A 192 -4.43 -19.33 2.62
CA ASN A 192 -5.89 -19.14 2.58
C ASN A 192 -6.25 -17.87 1.79
N SER A 193 -5.79 -17.78 0.55
CA SER A 193 -6.02 -16.60 -0.28
C SER A 193 -6.73 -16.94 -1.59
N LYS A 194 -7.42 -15.93 -2.13
CA LYS A 194 -7.97 -15.91 -3.49
C LYS A 194 -7.43 -14.70 -4.22
N LEU A 195 -6.87 -14.92 -5.41
CA LEU A 195 -6.40 -13.84 -6.30
C LEU A 195 -7.47 -13.54 -7.36
N VAL A 196 -7.82 -12.26 -7.49
CA VAL A 196 -8.72 -11.73 -8.52
C VAL A 196 -7.97 -10.72 -9.37
N ALA A 197 -7.80 -11.03 -10.64
CA ALA A 197 -7.16 -10.18 -11.62
C ALA A 197 -8.16 -9.21 -12.26
N PHE A 198 -7.82 -7.92 -12.23
CA PHE A 198 -8.51 -6.88 -12.98
C PHE A 198 -7.75 -6.65 -14.30
N THR A 199 -8.20 -7.33 -15.36
CA THR A 199 -7.42 -7.46 -16.61
C THR A 199 -7.22 -6.17 -17.39
N LYS A 200 -8.04 -5.14 -17.12
CA LYS A 200 -8.02 -3.85 -17.81
C LYS A 200 -7.59 -2.69 -16.91
N SER A 201 -7.34 -2.94 -15.61
CA SER A 201 -7.01 -1.90 -14.64
C SER A 201 -5.52 -1.81 -14.36
N GLY A 202 -5.07 -0.60 -14.04
CA GLY A 202 -3.76 -0.28 -13.50
C GLY A 202 -3.74 -0.33 -11.96
N HIS A 203 -2.96 0.58 -11.35
CA HIS A 203 -2.90 0.70 -9.88
C HIS A 203 -4.21 1.24 -9.29
N ALA A 204 -4.93 2.04 -10.06
CA ALA A 204 -6.21 2.64 -9.68
C ALA A 204 -7.41 1.70 -9.79
N LEU A 205 -7.24 0.41 -9.61
CA LEU A 205 -8.25 -0.64 -9.86
C LEU A 205 -9.63 -0.41 -9.20
N PHE A 206 -9.71 0.48 -8.23
CA PHE A 206 -10.97 0.80 -7.51
C PHE A 206 -11.77 1.94 -8.16
N ILE A 207 -11.25 2.58 -9.20
CA ILE A 207 -11.91 3.65 -9.97
C ILE A 207 -11.86 3.45 -11.49
N GLU A 208 -11.33 2.33 -11.95
CA GLU A 208 -11.22 1.95 -13.37
C GLU A 208 -12.29 0.96 -13.83
#